data_3301f81e109269f6bfd35e6919aa4a75
#
_entry.id   3301f81e109269f6bfd35e6919aa4a75
#
_cell.length_a   1.000
_cell.length_b   1.000
_cell.length_c   1.000
_cell.angle_alpha   90.00
_cell.angle_beta   90.00
_cell.angle_gamma   90.00
#
_symmetry.space_group_name_H-M   'P 1'
#
loop_
_entity.id
_entity.type
_entity.pdbx_description
1 polymer ?
#
loop_
_entity_poly.entity_id
_entity_poly.type
_entity_poly.pdbx_seq_one_letter_code
_entity_poly.pdbx_strand_id
1 'polypeptide(L)'
;MEKDKKLNPSLPSGFEDRWNKKLVLKKQLLKVIEKNFLKFGAEPLETPSFEISENIGSFLAEDEDNPMSDVFSFKDGDKNITLRYDLSSPLARFVAQNNQELPSIYKRYAIQNVFRNEKAGNGRYREFMQADFDIVGNVNSAQANAELCNLISSTLLDCGLNKDQFTINISNRKIVQGLIDDLKISEDKQLKVIRAIDKLDKPGFGLKGVEDLLKKERKDASGAVTKGADLTDEQASQILNFLKIKDLRQLKENLKNPLSQEGIKELEEVFEILGFGSNLEQVQTNFTIVRGLAYYSDFIVETLSLIHI
;
A
#
# COMPACT_ATOMS: atom_id res chain seq x y z
N MET A 1 1.39 27.15 49.22
CA MET A 1 1.36 27.81 47.90
C MET A 1 2.02 26.85 46.91
N GLU A 2 1.22 26.07 46.19
CA GLU A 2 1.72 25.29 45.06
C GLU A 2 2.26 26.28 43.98
N LYS A 3 3.53 26.15 43.66
CA LYS A 3 4.10 26.90 42.55
C LYS A 3 3.34 26.52 41.28
N ASP A 4 2.65 27.49 40.64
CA ASP A 4 2.06 27.33 39.33
C ASP A 4 3.10 26.71 38.38
N LYS A 5 2.93 25.41 38.11
CA LYS A 5 3.77 24.70 37.14
C LYS A 5 3.44 25.29 35.76
N LYS A 6 4.33 26.15 35.25
CA LYS A 6 4.20 26.69 33.90
C LYS A 6 4.03 25.54 32.93
N LEU A 7 2.86 25.44 32.30
CA LEU A 7 2.59 24.46 31.26
C LEU A 7 3.55 24.72 30.09
N ASN A 8 4.24 23.69 29.67
CA ASN A 8 5.06 23.77 28.46
C ASN A 8 4.18 23.36 27.26
N PRO A 9 3.78 24.29 26.38
CA PRO A 9 2.94 23.99 25.24
C PRO A 9 3.73 23.14 24.24
N SER A 10 3.43 21.86 24.17
CA SER A 10 4.07 20.91 23.25
C SER A 10 3.03 19.98 22.63
N LEU A 11 3.27 19.59 21.39
CA LEU A 11 2.46 18.58 20.70
C LEU A 11 2.94 17.16 21.08
N PRO A 12 2.07 16.16 21.02
CA PRO A 12 2.48 14.78 21.05
C PRO A 12 3.47 14.47 19.91
N SER A 13 4.42 13.55 20.17
CA SER A 13 5.40 13.16 19.14
C SER A 13 4.71 12.61 17.89
N GLY A 14 5.11 13.08 16.71
CA GLY A 14 4.56 12.66 15.42
C GLY A 14 3.26 13.37 15.00
N PHE A 15 2.84 14.40 15.74
CA PHE A 15 1.73 15.28 15.37
C PHE A 15 2.27 16.68 15.03
N GLU A 16 1.57 17.40 14.15
CA GLU A 16 1.96 18.73 13.74
C GLU A 16 0.76 19.67 13.57
N ASP A 17 0.96 20.95 13.91
CA ASP A 17 0.06 22.02 13.51
C ASP A 17 0.31 22.39 12.05
N ARG A 18 -0.74 22.44 11.24
CA ARG A 18 -0.67 22.80 9.83
C ARG A 18 -1.28 24.17 9.61
N TRP A 19 -0.48 25.11 9.13
CA TRP A 19 -0.87 26.51 9.01
C TRP A 19 -0.16 27.22 7.83
N ASN A 20 -0.55 28.47 7.55
CA ASN A 20 0.03 29.34 6.53
C ASN A 20 -0.01 28.73 5.10
N LYS A 21 0.99 29.09 4.30
CA LYS A 21 1.10 28.73 2.89
C LYS A 21 1.04 27.20 2.67
N LYS A 22 1.65 26.42 3.57
CA LYS A 22 1.62 24.95 3.47
C LYS A 22 0.20 24.40 3.52
N LEU A 23 -0.64 24.92 4.44
CA LEU A 23 -2.04 24.49 4.53
C LEU A 23 -2.86 24.94 3.32
N VAL A 24 -2.61 26.15 2.79
CA VAL A 24 -3.27 26.67 1.59
C VAL A 24 -2.95 25.76 0.39
N LEU A 25 -1.67 25.47 0.16
CA LEU A 25 -1.23 24.57 -0.93
C LEU A 25 -1.83 23.17 -0.78
N LYS A 26 -1.82 22.60 0.44
CA LYS A 26 -2.47 21.32 0.70
C LYS A 26 -3.95 21.35 0.30
N LYS A 27 -4.70 22.37 0.70
CA LYS A 27 -6.12 22.50 0.35
C LYS A 27 -6.34 22.64 -1.16
N GLN A 28 -5.45 23.32 -1.88
CA GLN A 28 -5.51 23.41 -3.34
C GLN A 28 -5.28 22.03 -3.99
N LEU A 29 -4.25 21.31 -3.54
CA LEU A 29 -3.95 19.97 -4.00
C LEU A 29 -5.14 19.01 -3.79
N LEU A 30 -5.73 19.03 -2.59
CA LEU A 30 -6.88 18.20 -2.27
C LEU A 30 -8.09 18.48 -3.17
N LYS A 31 -8.33 19.74 -3.54
CA LYS A 31 -9.40 20.10 -4.50
C LYS A 31 -9.14 19.50 -5.89
N VAL A 32 -7.89 19.45 -6.34
CA VAL A 32 -7.53 18.83 -7.62
C VAL A 32 -7.77 17.32 -7.56
N ILE A 33 -7.34 16.67 -6.48
CA ILE A 33 -7.56 15.23 -6.26
C ILE A 33 -9.07 14.92 -6.24
N GLU A 34 -9.85 15.63 -5.43
CA GLU A 34 -11.29 15.46 -5.31
C GLU A 34 -11.99 15.65 -6.67
N LYS A 35 -11.63 16.68 -7.44
CA LYS A 35 -12.17 16.90 -8.79
C LYS A 35 -11.94 15.69 -9.70
N ASN A 36 -10.75 15.08 -9.64
CA ASN A 36 -10.46 13.87 -10.41
C ASN A 36 -11.29 12.68 -9.92
N PHE A 37 -11.43 12.48 -8.62
CA PHE A 37 -12.25 11.42 -8.06
C PHE A 37 -13.72 11.52 -8.54
N LEU A 38 -14.28 12.71 -8.50
CA LEU A 38 -15.63 12.99 -9.03
C LEU A 38 -15.73 12.74 -10.54
N LYS A 39 -14.70 13.14 -11.33
CA LYS A 39 -14.63 12.92 -12.78
C LYS A 39 -14.65 11.42 -13.13
N PHE A 40 -14.08 10.57 -12.29
CA PHE A 40 -14.10 9.12 -12.44
C PHE A 40 -15.35 8.46 -11.80
N GLY A 41 -16.32 9.24 -11.38
CA GLY A 41 -17.63 8.78 -10.95
C GLY A 41 -17.69 8.24 -9.52
N ALA A 42 -16.74 8.62 -8.65
CA ALA A 42 -16.80 8.24 -7.25
C ALA A 42 -17.67 9.19 -6.44
N GLU A 43 -18.39 8.64 -5.47
CA GLU A 43 -19.17 9.37 -4.49
C GLU A 43 -18.37 9.60 -3.20
N PRO A 44 -18.56 10.73 -2.49
CA PRO A 44 -17.90 10.98 -1.24
C PRO A 44 -18.42 10.06 -0.13
N LEU A 45 -17.49 9.52 0.68
CA LEU A 45 -17.81 8.80 1.90
C LEU A 45 -16.96 9.34 3.04
N GLU A 46 -17.57 9.81 4.12
CA GLU A 46 -16.91 10.11 5.37
C GLU A 46 -17.31 9.08 6.43
N THR A 47 -16.30 8.45 7.03
CA THR A 47 -16.49 7.51 8.14
C THR A 47 -15.97 8.13 9.44
N PRO A 48 -16.46 7.69 10.61
CA PRO A 48 -15.92 8.13 11.90
C PRO A 48 -14.43 7.89 12.04
N SER A 49 -13.75 8.75 12.80
CA SER A 49 -12.33 8.54 13.13
C SER A 49 -12.11 7.39 14.10
N PHE A 50 -13.15 6.97 14.80
CA PHE A 50 -13.14 5.87 15.75
C PHE A 50 -13.85 4.66 15.17
N GLU A 51 -13.25 3.50 15.34
CA GLU A 51 -13.82 2.19 14.98
C GLU A 51 -13.79 1.27 16.20
N ILE A 52 -14.69 0.31 16.25
CA ILE A 52 -14.61 -0.80 17.20
C ILE A 52 -13.38 -1.64 16.84
N SER A 53 -12.50 -1.91 17.79
CA SER A 53 -11.22 -2.58 17.53
C SER A 53 -11.35 -3.92 16.78
N GLU A 54 -12.41 -4.66 17.06
CA GLU A 54 -12.71 -5.94 16.42
C GLU A 54 -12.99 -5.80 14.92
N ASN A 55 -13.47 -4.63 14.46
CA ASN A 55 -13.76 -4.38 13.06
C ASN A 55 -12.50 -4.11 12.19
N ILE A 56 -11.38 -3.76 12.84
CA ILE A 56 -10.13 -3.46 12.11
C ILE A 56 -9.44 -4.75 11.65
N GLY A 57 -9.67 -5.86 12.35
CA GLY A 57 -9.04 -7.15 12.04
C GLY A 57 -7.57 -7.23 12.46
N SER A 58 -7.02 -8.43 12.35
CA SER A 58 -5.63 -8.75 12.72
C SER A 58 -4.60 -8.54 11.60
N PHE A 59 -5.03 -8.21 10.39
CA PHE A 59 -4.19 -8.16 9.18
C PHE A 59 -3.32 -6.89 9.08
N LEU A 60 -3.49 -5.92 9.98
CA LEU A 60 -2.66 -4.71 10.03
C LEU A 60 -1.34 -4.91 10.77
N ALA A 61 -1.16 -6.04 11.45
CA ALA A 61 -0.01 -6.25 12.32
C ALA A 61 1.26 -6.62 11.55
N GLU A 62 2.31 -5.83 11.71
CA GLU A 62 3.67 -6.27 11.41
C GLU A 62 4.20 -7.23 12.48
N ASP A 63 3.71 -7.13 13.71
CA ASP A 63 4.10 -7.94 14.87
C ASP A 63 3.00 -8.96 15.18
N GLU A 64 3.27 -10.25 14.91
CA GLU A 64 2.35 -11.36 15.18
C GLU A 64 2.10 -11.52 16.70
N ASP A 65 3.05 -11.16 17.54
CA ASP A 65 2.96 -11.24 18.98
C ASP A 65 2.15 -10.06 19.59
N ASN A 66 2.05 -8.94 18.85
CA ASN A 66 1.28 -7.77 19.28
C ASN A 66 0.59 -7.06 18.10
N PRO A 67 -0.48 -7.64 17.56
CA PRO A 67 -1.16 -7.14 16.37
C PRO A 67 -1.73 -5.73 16.47
N MET A 68 -1.84 -5.15 17.64
CA MET A 68 -2.37 -3.82 17.88
C MET A 68 -1.30 -2.79 18.26
N SER A 69 0.00 -3.12 18.16
CA SER A 69 1.09 -2.24 18.56
C SER A 69 1.11 -0.91 17.82
N ASP A 70 0.73 -0.94 16.54
CA ASP A 70 0.76 0.21 15.63
C ASP A 70 -0.57 0.97 15.57
N VAL A 71 -1.54 0.60 16.41
CA VAL A 71 -2.87 1.21 16.45
C VAL A 71 -3.06 2.00 17.74
N PHE A 72 -3.61 3.21 17.65
CA PHE A 72 -4.06 3.95 18.84
C PHE A 72 -5.40 3.39 19.31
N SER A 73 -5.43 2.87 20.53
CA SER A 73 -6.63 2.28 21.11
C SER A 73 -6.86 2.75 22.55
N PHE A 74 -8.13 2.75 22.97
CA PHE A 74 -8.57 3.06 24.32
C PHE A 74 -9.87 2.32 24.64
N LYS A 75 -10.24 2.27 25.93
CA LYS A 75 -11.52 1.69 26.36
C LYS A 75 -12.60 2.75 26.44
N ASP A 76 -13.78 2.42 25.94
CA ASP A 76 -15.03 3.14 26.12
C ASP A 76 -16.07 2.18 26.71
N GLY A 77 -16.27 2.22 28.01
CA GLY A 77 -17.02 1.21 28.75
C GLY A 77 -16.40 -0.18 28.57
N ASP A 78 -17.19 -1.13 28.07
CA ASP A 78 -16.76 -2.50 27.84
C ASP A 78 -16.15 -2.73 26.45
N LYS A 79 -16.14 -1.70 25.58
CA LYS A 79 -15.64 -1.79 24.21
C LYS A 79 -14.22 -1.28 24.09
N ASN A 80 -13.42 -1.95 23.28
CA ASN A 80 -12.16 -1.41 22.79
C ASN A 80 -12.42 -0.60 21.54
N ILE A 81 -11.98 0.65 21.56
CA ILE A 81 -12.12 1.60 20.45
C ILE A 81 -10.73 1.92 19.93
N THR A 82 -10.60 2.05 18.62
CA THR A 82 -9.35 2.42 17.95
C THR A 82 -9.55 3.62 17.04
N LEU A 83 -8.52 4.42 16.90
CA LEU A 83 -8.43 5.37 15.81
C LEU A 83 -8.17 4.61 14.51
N ARG A 84 -8.89 4.96 13.43
CA ARG A 84 -8.74 4.31 12.14
C ARG A 84 -7.30 4.39 11.63
N TYR A 85 -6.75 3.24 11.25
CA TYR A 85 -5.38 3.10 10.76
C TYR A 85 -5.27 3.41 9.26
N ASP A 86 -6.35 3.14 8.52
CA ASP A 86 -6.55 3.35 7.09
C ASP A 86 -8.00 3.80 6.81
N LEU A 87 -8.36 3.90 5.53
CA LEU A 87 -9.74 4.19 5.11
C LEU A 87 -10.42 2.96 4.48
N SER A 88 -9.69 1.85 4.28
CA SER A 88 -10.22 0.61 3.69
C SER A 88 -11.01 -0.22 4.70
N SER A 89 -10.52 -0.35 5.95
CA SER A 89 -11.26 -1.08 7.00
C SER A 89 -12.61 -0.44 7.33
N PRO A 90 -12.69 0.91 7.52
CA PRO A 90 -13.99 1.59 7.64
C PRO A 90 -14.91 1.42 6.44
N LEU A 91 -14.36 1.38 5.21
CA LEU A 91 -15.13 1.10 4.01
C LEU A 91 -15.72 -0.32 4.04
N ALA A 92 -14.90 -1.33 4.38
CA ALA A 92 -15.35 -2.70 4.45
C ALA A 92 -16.53 -2.85 5.44
N ARG A 93 -16.43 -2.24 6.63
CA ARG A 93 -17.54 -2.19 7.59
C ARG A 93 -18.77 -1.48 7.02
N PHE A 94 -18.59 -0.32 6.38
CA PHE A 94 -19.68 0.45 5.79
C PHE A 94 -20.41 -0.36 4.72
N VAL A 95 -19.68 -1.00 3.81
CA VAL A 95 -20.26 -1.85 2.76
C VAL A 95 -21.00 -3.04 3.37
N ALA A 96 -20.44 -3.70 4.39
CA ALA A 96 -21.11 -4.81 5.06
C ALA A 96 -22.43 -4.41 5.73
N GLN A 97 -22.50 -3.19 6.29
CA GLN A 97 -23.70 -2.66 6.92
C GLN A 97 -24.78 -2.21 5.93
N ASN A 98 -24.38 -1.74 4.76
CA ASN A 98 -25.28 -1.07 3.80
C ASN A 98 -25.36 -1.80 2.44
N ASN A 99 -24.95 -3.06 2.36
CA ASN A 99 -24.83 -3.81 1.09
C ASN A 99 -26.12 -3.90 0.27
N GLN A 100 -27.28 -3.81 0.92
CA GLN A 100 -28.60 -3.84 0.24
C GLN A 100 -28.98 -2.49 -0.38
N GLU A 101 -28.40 -1.40 0.09
CA GLU A 101 -28.69 -0.03 -0.38
C GLU A 101 -27.66 0.44 -1.41
N LEU A 102 -26.48 -0.18 -1.44
CA LEU A 102 -25.41 0.20 -2.35
C LEU A 102 -25.64 -0.36 -3.76
N PRO A 103 -25.21 0.37 -4.80
CA PRO A 103 -25.24 -0.13 -6.17
C PRO A 103 -24.34 -1.37 -6.32
N SER A 104 -24.64 -2.23 -7.31
CA SER A 104 -23.84 -3.44 -7.60
C SER A 104 -22.36 -3.16 -7.88
N ILE A 105 -22.04 -1.96 -8.37
CA ILE A 105 -20.69 -1.41 -8.49
C ILE A 105 -20.72 -0.07 -7.78
N TYR A 106 -20.06 -0.02 -6.64
CA TYR A 106 -19.94 1.18 -5.81
C TYR A 106 -18.56 1.79 -5.93
N LYS A 107 -18.48 3.00 -6.47
CA LYS A 107 -17.26 3.79 -6.51
C LYS A 107 -17.33 4.87 -5.44
N ARG A 108 -16.35 4.85 -4.53
CA ARG A 108 -16.30 5.87 -3.47
C ARG A 108 -14.93 6.54 -3.42
N TYR A 109 -14.89 7.75 -2.91
CA TYR A 109 -13.65 8.34 -2.44
C TYR A 109 -13.77 8.82 -0.99
N ALA A 110 -12.64 8.86 -0.29
CA ALA A 110 -12.54 9.47 1.02
C ALA A 110 -11.22 10.26 1.14
N ILE A 111 -11.29 11.46 1.72
CA ILE A 111 -10.13 12.31 1.97
C ILE A 111 -10.14 12.64 3.46
N GLN A 112 -9.50 11.82 4.28
CA GLN A 112 -9.61 11.90 5.73
C GLN A 112 -8.28 11.58 6.41
N ASN A 113 -8.10 12.07 7.67
CA ASN A 113 -6.94 11.71 8.47
C ASN A 113 -7.00 10.26 8.93
N VAL A 114 -5.84 9.63 8.95
CA VAL A 114 -5.60 8.30 9.53
C VAL A 114 -4.52 8.40 10.61
N PHE A 115 -4.45 7.41 11.49
CA PHE A 115 -3.65 7.47 12.71
C PHE A 115 -2.85 6.19 12.87
N ARG A 116 -1.51 6.31 12.97
CA ARG A 116 -0.61 5.18 13.13
C ARG A 116 0.29 5.38 14.32
N ASN A 117 0.31 4.42 15.25
CA ASN A 117 1.13 4.47 16.45
C ASN A 117 2.59 4.05 16.19
N GLU A 118 3.08 4.28 15.00
CA GLU A 118 4.44 3.97 14.61
C GLU A 118 5.45 4.98 15.19
N LYS A 119 6.74 4.63 15.16
CA LYS A 119 7.80 5.55 15.54
C LYS A 119 7.85 6.74 14.60
N ALA A 120 7.64 7.94 15.12
CA ALA A 120 7.73 9.17 14.34
C ALA A 120 9.15 9.40 13.80
N GLY A 121 9.27 9.97 12.60
CA GLY A 121 10.52 10.27 11.93
C GLY A 121 10.38 11.41 10.93
N ASN A 122 11.47 11.70 10.22
CA ASN A 122 11.45 12.74 9.19
C ASN A 122 10.48 12.36 8.07
N GLY A 123 9.44 13.17 7.85
CA GLY A 123 8.37 12.88 6.88
C GLY A 123 7.39 11.76 7.30
N ARG A 124 7.54 11.19 8.51
CA ARG A 124 6.68 10.12 9.02
C ARG A 124 5.90 10.60 10.24
N TYR A 125 4.66 10.97 9.99
CA TYR A 125 3.74 11.46 11.00
C TYR A 125 2.85 10.33 11.54
N ARG A 126 2.36 10.51 12.77
CA ARG A 126 1.42 9.59 13.40
C ARG A 126 -0.04 9.94 13.09
N GLU A 127 -0.29 11.16 12.61
CA GLU A 127 -1.52 11.61 12.00
C GLU A 127 -1.22 12.18 10.61
N PHE A 128 -1.83 11.62 9.58
CA PHE A 128 -1.68 12.12 8.21
C PHE A 128 -2.95 11.87 7.41
N MET A 129 -3.08 12.57 6.29
CA MET A 129 -4.25 12.46 5.42
C MET A 129 -4.01 11.41 4.34
N GLN A 130 -4.98 10.54 4.15
CA GLN A 130 -5.12 9.68 2.97
C GLN A 130 -6.20 10.25 2.05
N ALA A 131 -6.03 10.04 0.76
CA ALA A 131 -7.01 10.29 -0.28
C ALA A 131 -7.20 8.98 -1.05
N ASP A 132 -8.26 8.27 -0.72
CA ASP A 132 -8.54 6.92 -1.22
C ASP A 132 -9.68 6.97 -2.24
N PHE A 133 -9.53 6.19 -3.30
CA PHE A 133 -10.54 5.91 -4.31
C PHE A 133 -10.72 4.39 -4.40
N ASP A 134 -11.93 3.92 -4.24
CA ASP A 134 -12.23 2.48 -4.25
C ASP A 134 -13.36 2.14 -5.21
N ILE A 135 -13.28 0.95 -5.78
CA ILE A 135 -14.31 0.32 -6.59
C ILE A 135 -14.69 -0.99 -5.91
N VAL A 136 -15.92 -1.08 -5.43
CA VAL A 136 -16.43 -2.25 -4.71
C VAL A 136 -17.55 -2.88 -5.53
N GLY A 137 -17.49 -4.19 -5.75
CA GLY A 137 -18.52 -4.92 -6.49
C GLY A 137 -17.95 -5.94 -7.47
N ASN A 138 -18.83 -6.56 -8.24
CA ASN A 138 -18.42 -7.52 -9.27
C ASN A 138 -18.03 -6.78 -10.56
N VAL A 139 -16.76 -6.42 -10.67
CA VAL A 139 -16.20 -5.69 -11.82
C VAL A 139 -15.17 -6.55 -12.54
N ASN A 140 -14.94 -6.25 -13.83
CA ASN A 140 -13.78 -6.78 -14.52
C ASN A 140 -12.52 -6.15 -13.93
N SER A 141 -11.64 -6.97 -13.32
CA SER A 141 -10.45 -6.50 -12.62
C SER A 141 -9.50 -5.72 -13.53
N ALA A 142 -9.28 -6.16 -14.77
CA ALA A 142 -8.38 -5.49 -15.70
C ALA A 142 -8.92 -4.09 -16.06
N GLN A 143 -10.22 -3.96 -16.29
CA GLN A 143 -10.86 -2.65 -16.54
C GLN A 143 -10.76 -1.72 -15.34
N ALA A 144 -11.05 -2.21 -14.13
CA ALA A 144 -10.94 -1.42 -12.91
C ALA A 144 -9.49 -0.97 -12.66
N ASN A 145 -8.52 -1.86 -12.84
CA ASN A 145 -7.10 -1.57 -12.66
C ASN A 145 -6.58 -0.57 -13.70
N ALA A 146 -6.99 -0.68 -14.95
CA ALA A 146 -6.67 0.30 -15.99
C ALA A 146 -7.30 1.67 -15.69
N GLU A 147 -8.54 1.70 -15.19
CA GLU A 147 -9.19 2.92 -14.74
C GLU A 147 -8.42 3.61 -13.61
N LEU A 148 -7.95 2.84 -12.61
CA LEU A 148 -7.11 3.37 -11.52
C LEU A 148 -5.78 3.93 -12.03
N CYS A 149 -5.11 3.28 -12.98
CA CYS A 149 -3.91 3.82 -13.61
C CYS A 149 -4.19 5.15 -14.31
N ASN A 150 -5.31 5.26 -15.04
CA ASN A 150 -5.75 6.49 -15.69
C ASN A 150 -6.10 7.59 -14.68
N LEU A 151 -6.77 7.25 -13.58
CA LEU A 151 -7.08 8.18 -12.50
C LEU A 151 -5.78 8.75 -11.88
N ILE A 152 -4.82 7.88 -11.55
CA ILE A 152 -3.52 8.29 -11.00
C ILE A 152 -2.81 9.24 -11.97
N SER A 153 -2.67 8.86 -13.24
CA SER A 153 -2.03 9.69 -14.27
C SER A 153 -2.72 11.04 -14.41
N SER A 154 -4.04 11.07 -14.58
CA SER A 154 -4.82 12.31 -14.71
C SER A 154 -4.68 13.21 -13.50
N THR A 155 -4.72 12.63 -12.29
CA THR A 155 -4.58 13.38 -11.05
C THR A 155 -3.21 14.03 -10.92
N LEU A 156 -2.14 13.30 -11.24
CA LEU A 156 -0.77 13.84 -11.16
C LEU A 156 -0.52 14.94 -12.19
N LEU A 157 -1.03 14.78 -13.42
CA LEU A 157 -0.98 15.81 -14.45
C LEU A 157 -1.75 17.07 -14.03
N ASP A 158 -2.95 16.92 -13.49
CA ASP A 158 -3.76 18.04 -13.00
C ASP A 158 -3.14 18.70 -11.75
N CYS A 159 -2.31 17.98 -10.99
CA CYS A 159 -1.49 18.52 -9.91
C CYS A 159 -0.27 19.30 -10.39
N GLY A 160 -0.01 19.33 -11.70
CA GLY A 160 1.04 20.11 -12.32
C GLY A 160 2.33 19.35 -12.62
N LEU A 161 2.36 18.03 -12.50
CA LEU A 161 3.49 17.22 -12.96
C LEU A 161 3.41 17.01 -14.48
N ASN A 162 4.57 16.96 -15.13
CA ASN A 162 4.68 16.55 -16.52
C ASN A 162 4.77 15.02 -16.64
N LYS A 163 4.51 14.48 -17.81
CA LYS A 163 4.52 13.04 -18.08
C LYS A 163 5.85 12.35 -17.81
N ASP A 164 6.95 13.06 -17.92
CA ASP A 164 8.32 12.58 -17.67
C ASP A 164 8.77 12.72 -16.20
N GLN A 165 7.91 13.26 -15.33
CA GLN A 165 8.24 13.48 -13.91
C GLN A 165 7.70 12.41 -12.97
N PHE A 166 6.99 11.44 -13.47
CA PHE A 166 6.50 10.31 -12.66
C PHE A 166 6.39 9.03 -13.50
N THR A 167 6.41 7.91 -12.83
CA THR A 167 6.14 6.59 -13.42
C THR A 167 5.16 5.82 -12.55
N ILE A 168 4.22 5.12 -13.19
CA ILE A 168 3.23 4.26 -12.56
C ILE A 168 3.72 2.82 -12.73
N ASN A 169 4.24 2.24 -11.68
CA ASN A 169 4.72 0.87 -11.69
C ASN A 169 3.58 -0.07 -11.31
N ILE A 170 3.36 -1.09 -12.13
CA ILE A 170 2.35 -2.12 -11.88
C ILE A 170 2.98 -3.49 -11.70
N SER A 171 2.38 -4.28 -10.83
CA SER A 171 2.75 -5.66 -10.52
C SER A 171 1.51 -6.49 -10.24
N ASN A 172 1.69 -7.79 -10.07
CA ASN A 172 0.63 -8.67 -9.60
C ASN A 172 1.20 -9.68 -8.60
N ARG A 173 0.59 -9.75 -7.42
CA ARG A 173 1.06 -10.60 -6.32
C ARG A 173 0.98 -12.09 -6.66
N LYS A 174 0.04 -12.51 -7.52
CA LYS A 174 -0.09 -13.88 -8.01
C LYS A 174 1.22 -14.38 -8.65
N ILE A 175 1.98 -13.48 -9.29
CA ILE A 175 3.23 -13.84 -9.97
C ILE A 175 4.26 -14.35 -8.96
N VAL A 176 4.51 -13.61 -7.89
CA VAL A 176 5.46 -14.02 -6.85
C VAL A 176 4.90 -15.14 -5.98
N GLN A 177 3.57 -15.19 -5.78
CA GLN A 177 2.94 -16.27 -5.02
C GLN A 177 3.12 -17.61 -5.73
N GLY A 178 2.87 -17.69 -7.03
CA GLY A 178 3.09 -18.90 -7.80
C GLY A 178 4.57 -19.36 -7.81
N LEU A 179 5.53 -18.42 -7.80
CA LEU A 179 6.94 -18.75 -7.60
C LEU A 179 7.19 -19.35 -6.21
N ILE A 180 6.60 -18.78 -5.16
CA ILE A 180 6.71 -19.27 -3.78
C ILE A 180 6.14 -20.68 -3.67
N ASP A 181 5.02 -20.96 -4.34
CA ASP A 181 4.37 -22.27 -4.36
C ASP A 181 5.23 -23.30 -5.10
N ASP A 182 5.81 -22.98 -6.26
CA ASP A 182 6.73 -23.85 -6.99
C ASP A 182 7.98 -24.19 -6.17
N LEU A 183 8.46 -23.24 -5.39
CA LEU A 183 9.59 -23.42 -4.49
C LEU A 183 9.23 -24.21 -3.21
N LYS A 184 7.94 -24.56 -3.04
CA LYS A 184 7.42 -25.26 -1.86
C LYS A 184 7.80 -24.61 -0.54
N ILE A 185 7.73 -23.26 -0.51
CA ILE A 185 7.99 -22.49 0.69
C ILE A 185 6.80 -22.62 1.63
N SER A 186 7.04 -23.05 2.87
CA SER A 186 6.00 -23.26 3.87
C SER A 186 5.27 -21.95 4.24
N GLU A 187 4.00 -22.03 4.60
CA GLU A 187 3.11 -20.87 4.85
C GLU A 187 3.70 -19.91 5.89
N ASP A 188 4.31 -20.43 6.96
CA ASP A 188 4.95 -19.64 8.02
C ASP A 188 6.14 -18.79 7.54
N LYS A 189 6.71 -19.10 6.36
CA LYS A 189 7.82 -18.40 5.74
C LYS A 189 7.40 -17.45 4.62
N GLN A 190 6.24 -17.67 4.00
CA GLN A 190 5.81 -16.92 2.81
C GLN A 190 5.74 -15.41 3.05
N LEU A 191 5.13 -14.99 4.16
CA LEU A 191 5.03 -13.56 4.49
C LEU A 191 6.42 -12.94 4.75
N LYS A 192 7.36 -13.69 5.33
CA LYS A 192 8.75 -13.23 5.54
C LYS A 192 9.47 -13.03 4.21
N VAL A 193 9.23 -13.91 3.23
CA VAL A 193 9.76 -13.78 1.86
C VAL A 193 9.22 -12.50 1.20
N ILE A 194 7.91 -12.29 1.24
CA ILE A 194 7.27 -11.09 0.69
C ILE A 194 7.83 -9.82 1.35
N ARG A 195 7.94 -9.81 2.68
CA ARG A 195 8.53 -8.68 3.44
C ARG A 195 10.02 -8.47 3.13
N ALA A 196 10.76 -9.52 2.81
CA ALA A 196 12.16 -9.40 2.38
C ALA A 196 12.26 -8.72 1.00
N ILE A 197 11.42 -9.12 0.05
CA ILE A 197 11.36 -8.53 -1.30
C ILE A 197 10.94 -7.05 -1.22
N ASP A 198 9.94 -6.70 -0.42
CA ASP A 198 9.44 -5.32 -0.20
C ASP A 198 10.52 -4.35 0.32
N LYS A 199 11.62 -4.88 0.83
CA LYS A 199 12.75 -4.06 1.30
C LYS A 199 13.81 -3.80 0.22
N LEU A 200 13.65 -4.33 -1.00
CA LEU A 200 14.68 -4.25 -2.05
C LEU A 200 15.14 -2.81 -2.32
N ASP A 201 14.17 -1.89 -2.43
CA ASP A 201 14.43 -0.48 -2.77
C ASP A 201 14.72 0.41 -1.54
N LYS A 202 14.75 -0.17 -0.33
CA LYS A 202 15.11 0.59 0.87
C LYS A 202 16.59 0.92 0.88
N PRO A 203 16.98 2.16 1.29
CA PRO A 203 18.39 2.56 1.36
C PRO A 203 19.25 1.55 2.13
N GLY A 204 20.35 1.11 1.52
CA GLY A 204 21.28 0.17 2.13
C GLY A 204 20.86 -1.31 2.11
N PHE A 205 19.75 -1.65 1.46
CA PHE A 205 19.31 -3.03 1.28
C PHE A 205 19.79 -3.64 -0.04
N GLY A 206 19.18 -3.29 -1.16
CA GLY A 206 19.46 -3.88 -2.46
C GLY A 206 19.31 -5.42 -2.48
N LEU A 207 19.75 -6.06 -3.55
CA LEU A 207 19.68 -7.52 -3.69
C LEU A 207 20.40 -8.27 -2.56
N LYS A 208 21.53 -7.72 -2.07
CA LYS A 208 22.28 -8.35 -0.96
C LYS A 208 21.50 -8.35 0.34
N GLY A 209 20.83 -7.23 0.65
CA GLY A 209 19.98 -7.16 1.84
C GLY A 209 18.76 -8.07 1.77
N VAL A 210 18.19 -8.24 0.57
CA VAL A 210 17.12 -9.23 0.35
C VAL A 210 17.66 -10.64 0.53
N GLU A 211 18.81 -10.98 -0.07
CA GLU A 211 19.46 -12.30 0.11
C GLU A 211 19.69 -12.64 1.58
N ASP A 212 20.21 -11.68 2.36
CA ASP A 212 20.44 -11.88 3.79
C ASP A 212 19.12 -12.23 4.51
N LEU A 213 18.03 -11.49 4.25
CA LEU A 213 16.72 -11.75 4.86
C LEU A 213 16.02 -13.01 4.34
N LEU A 214 16.29 -13.44 3.13
CA LEU A 214 15.78 -14.73 2.64
C LEU A 214 16.43 -15.92 3.37
N LYS A 215 17.71 -15.80 3.75
CA LYS A 215 18.49 -16.89 4.34
C LYS A 215 18.60 -16.82 5.86
N LYS A 216 18.79 -15.62 6.44
CA LYS A 216 19.15 -15.44 7.85
C LYS A 216 18.49 -14.17 8.41
N GLU A 217 18.65 -13.97 9.70
CA GLU A 217 18.33 -12.68 10.32
C GLU A 217 19.31 -11.59 9.85
N ARG A 218 18.85 -10.36 9.85
CA ARG A 218 19.69 -9.19 9.56
C ARG A 218 19.59 -8.17 10.68
N LYS A 219 20.77 -7.62 11.07
CA LYS A 219 20.84 -6.43 11.94
C LYS A 219 20.97 -5.19 11.08
N ASP A 220 20.13 -4.19 11.36
CA ASP A 220 20.26 -2.88 10.73
C ASP A 220 21.32 -2.01 11.44
N ALA A 221 21.53 -0.81 10.90
CA ALA A 221 22.51 0.14 11.47
C ALA A 221 22.12 0.63 12.90
N SER A 222 20.87 0.46 13.32
CA SER A 222 20.39 0.79 14.67
C SER A 222 20.54 -0.37 15.65
N GLY A 223 20.97 -1.55 15.17
CA GLY A 223 21.07 -2.77 15.95
C GLY A 223 19.77 -3.58 16.05
N ALA A 224 18.70 -3.14 15.42
CA ALA A 224 17.45 -3.88 15.37
C ALA A 224 17.61 -5.15 14.50
N VAL A 225 17.13 -6.28 15.02
CA VAL A 225 17.21 -7.59 14.34
C VAL A 225 15.90 -7.86 13.63
N THR A 226 15.99 -8.06 12.31
CA THR A 226 14.86 -8.56 11.51
C THR A 226 15.06 -10.05 11.25
N LYS A 227 14.10 -10.87 11.71
CA LYS A 227 14.13 -12.33 11.46
C LYS A 227 14.02 -12.62 9.96
N GLY A 228 14.85 -13.52 9.45
CA GLY A 228 14.81 -13.96 8.06
C GLY A 228 13.79 -15.07 7.81
N ALA A 229 13.65 -15.44 6.53
CA ALA A 229 12.75 -16.51 6.09
C ALA A 229 13.37 -17.91 6.21
N ASP A 230 14.65 -18.01 6.49
CA ASP A 230 15.40 -19.27 6.64
C ASP A 230 15.17 -20.23 5.46
N LEU A 231 15.41 -19.71 4.25
CA LEU A 231 15.32 -20.45 3.00
C LEU A 231 16.66 -21.16 2.68
N THR A 232 16.57 -22.20 1.85
CA THR A 232 17.75 -22.84 1.27
C THR A 232 18.44 -21.90 0.27
N ASP A 233 19.70 -22.16 -0.02
CA ASP A 233 20.47 -21.39 -1.01
C ASP A 233 19.84 -21.44 -2.40
N GLU A 234 19.24 -22.58 -2.77
CA GLU A 234 18.55 -22.76 -4.04
C GLU A 234 17.28 -21.92 -4.11
N GLN A 235 16.42 -21.98 -3.09
CA GLN A 235 15.18 -21.18 -3.02
C GLN A 235 15.51 -19.67 -3.07
N ALA A 236 16.48 -19.21 -2.28
CA ALA A 236 16.89 -17.80 -2.27
C ALA A 236 17.45 -17.37 -3.63
N SER A 237 18.28 -18.21 -4.29
CA SER A 237 18.82 -17.92 -5.62
C SER A 237 17.71 -17.77 -6.69
N GLN A 238 16.68 -18.62 -6.67
CA GLN A 238 15.57 -18.52 -7.61
C GLN A 238 14.77 -17.25 -7.42
N ILE A 239 14.49 -16.85 -6.17
CA ILE A 239 13.84 -15.56 -5.87
C ILE A 239 14.71 -14.38 -6.34
N LEU A 240 15.99 -14.39 -6.08
CA LEU A 240 16.90 -13.32 -6.52
C LEU A 240 17.00 -13.23 -8.06
N ASN A 241 16.91 -14.35 -8.77
CA ASN A 241 16.86 -14.37 -10.23
C ASN A 241 15.54 -13.80 -10.75
N PHE A 242 14.41 -14.12 -10.13
CA PHE A 242 13.12 -13.51 -10.43
C PHE A 242 13.16 -11.99 -10.29
N LEU A 243 13.77 -11.44 -9.24
CA LEU A 243 13.85 -10.00 -9.00
C LEU A 243 14.66 -9.23 -10.06
N LYS A 244 15.44 -9.94 -10.89
CA LYS A 244 16.19 -9.34 -12.01
C LYS A 244 15.39 -9.23 -13.29
N ILE A 245 14.24 -9.93 -13.39
CA ILE A 245 13.40 -9.93 -14.58
C ILE A 245 12.63 -8.61 -14.64
N LYS A 246 12.63 -7.96 -15.80
CA LYS A 246 11.93 -6.68 -16.02
C LYS A 246 10.88 -6.74 -17.13
N ASP A 247 10.82 -7.85 -17.85
CA ASP A 247 10.03 -8.03 -19.05
C ASP A 247 8.98 -9.13 -18.85
N LEU A 248 7.72 -8.83 -19.19
CA LEU A 248 6.60 -9.78 -19.08
C LEU A 248 6.82 -11.06 -19.90
N ARG A 249 7.48 -10.95 -21.07
CA ARG A 249 7.78 -12.13 -21.91
C ARG A 249 8.74 -13.07 -21.19
N GLN A 250 9.80 -12.53 -20.60
CA GLN A 250 10.75 -13.32 -19.82
C GLN A 250 10.06 -13.98 -18.61
N LEU A 251 9.14 -13.29 -17.93
CA LEU A 251 8.35 -13.90 -16.86
C LEU A 251 7.52 -15.08 -17.37
N LYS A 252 6.81 -14.89 -18.48
CA LYS A 252 5.94 -15.91 -19.09
C LYS A 252 6.72 -17.16 -19.54
N GLU A 253 7.97 -16.98 -19.94
CA GLU A 253 8.88 -18.06 -20.31
C GLU A 253 9.45 -18.78 -19.09
N ASN A 254 9.75 -18.09 -18.01
CA ASN A 254 10.45 -18.65 -16.84
C ASN A 254 9.50 -19.20 -15.76
N LEU A 255 8.33 -18.59 -15.56
CA LEU A 255 7.36 -19.00 -14.56
C LEU A 255 6.24 -19.81 -15.23
N LYS A 256 6.09 -21.08 -14.86
CA LYS A 256 5.08 -21.99 -15.43
C LYS A 256 3.93 -22.28 -14.48
N ASN A 257 4.01 -21.83 -13.24
CA ASN A 257 2.94 -21.98 -12.27
C ASN A 257 1.64 -21.34 -12.78
N PRO A 258 0.49 -22.03 -12.70
CA PRO A 258 -0.79 -21.51 -13.18
C PRO A 258 -1.16 -20.16 -12.57
N LEU A 259 -0.91 -19.97 -11.27
CA LEU A 259 -1.18 -18.71 -10.56
C LEU A 259 -0.30 -17.57 -11.08
N SER A 260 1.00 -17.83 -11.32
CA SER A 260 1.89 -16.84 -11.95
C SER A 260 1.43 -16.46 -13.35
N GLN A 261 1.01 -17.44 -14.15
CA GLN A 261 0.50 -17.21 -15.52
C GLN A 261 -0.81 -16.39 -15.50
N GLU A 262 -1.68 -16.62 -14.52
CA GLU A 262 -2.90 -15.82 -14.32
C GLU A 262 -2.54 -14.36 -14.02
N GLY A 263 -1.63 -14.10 -13.08
CA GLY A 263 -1.18 -12.73 -12.77
C GLY A 263 -0.50 -12.04 -13.95
N ILE A 264 0.26 -12.76 -14.76
CA ILE A 264 0.87 -12.23 -16.00
C ILE A 264 -0.22 -11.84 -17.00
N LYS A 265 -1.22 -12.71 -17.21
CA LYS A 265 -2.34 -12.46 -18.10
C LYS A 265 -3.14 -11.22 -17.68
N GLU A 266 -3.41 -11.05 -16.39
CA GLU A 266 -4.09 -9.86 -15.87
C GLU A 266 -3.30 -8.57 -16.18
N LEU A 267 -1.98 -8.59 -16.08
CA LEU A 267 -1.15 -7.45 -16.48
C LEU A 267 -1.19 -7.19 -17.99
N GLU A 268 -1.15 -8.26 -18.83
CA GLU A 268 -1.29 -8.15 -20.28
C GLU A 268 -2.63 -7.49 -20.65
N GLU A 269 -3.74 -7.90 -20.02
CA GLU A 269 -5.08 -7.32 -20.24
C GLU A 269 -5.15 -5.84 -19.82
N VAL A 270 -4.53 -5.47 -18.70
CA VAL A 270 -4.45 -4.06 -18.27
C VAL A 270 -3.69 -3.21 -19.31
N PHE A 271 -2.55 -3.70 -19.83
CA PHE A 271 -1.80 -2.98 -20.87
C PHE A 271 -2.57 -2.87 -22.17
N GLU A 272 -3.32 -3.90 -22.56
CA GLU A 272 -4.18 -3.88 -23.73
C GLU A 272 -5.23 -2.76 -23.62
N ILE A 273 -5.93 -2.69 -22.48
CA ILE A 273 -6.94 -1.65 -22.22
C ILE A 273 -6.30 -0.25 -22.21
N LEU A 274 -5.15 -0.09 -21.55
CA LEU A 274 -4.42 1.17 -21.50
C LEU A 274 -3.91 1.61 -22.87
N GLY A 275 -3.62 0.66 -23.77
CA GLY A 275 -3.18 0.91 -25.16
C GLY A 275 -4.21 1.64 -26.00
N PHE A 276 -5.49 1.59 -25.65
CA PHE A 276 -6.56 2.39 -26.27
C PHE A 276 -6.60 3.85 -25.79
N GLY A 277 -5.78 4.21 -24.79
CA GLY A 277 -5.73 5.55 -24.17
C GLY A 277 -4.38 6.25 -24.36
N SER A 278 -4.29 7.49 -23.88
CA SER A 278 -3.10 8.36 -24.02
C SER A 278 -2.06 8.19 -22.88
N ASN A 279 -2.28 7.31 -21.90
CA ASN A 279 -1.48 7.26 -20.65
C ASN A 279 -0.56 6.04 -20.54
N LEU A 280 -0.38 5.28 -21.62
CA LEU A 280 0.46 4.07 -21.63
C LEU A 280 1.95 4.37 -21.32
N GLU A 281 2.43 5.53 -21.74
CA GLU A 281 3.86 5.90 -21.61
C GLU A 281 4.35 6.00 -20.16
N GLN A 282 3.46 6.30 -19.20
CA GLN A 282 3.82 6.43 -17.81
C GLN A 282 3.69 5.11 -17.03
N VAL A 283 3.05 4.08 -17.62
CA VAL A 283 2.81 2.79 -16.95
C VAL A 283 3.86 1.79 -17.37
N GLN A 284 4.52 1.19 -16.40
CA GLN A 284 5.52 0.14 -16.61
C GLN A 284 5.38 -0.98 -15.60
N THR A 285 5.88 -2.17 -15.96
CA THR A 285 5.94 -3.28 -15.01
C THR A 285 7.10 -3.13 -14.05
N ASN A 286 6.86 -3.46 -12.78
CA ASN A 286 7.90 -3.62 -11.78
C ASN A 286 7.54 -4.77 -10.82
N PHE A 287 8.10 -5.95 -11.07
CA PHE A 287 7.76 -7.18 -10.34
C PHE A 287 8.38 -7.25 -8.94
N THR A 288 9.18 -6.27 -8.56
CA THR A 288 9.73 -6.16 -7.20
C THR A 288 8.73 -5.54 -6.22
N ILE A 289 7.66 -4.92 -6.72
CA ILE A 289 6.59 -4.37 -5.90
C ILE A 289 5.65 -5.50 -5.49
N VAL A 290 5.72 -5.91 -4.24
CA VAL A 290 4.94 -7.04 -3.70
C VAL A 290 4.04 -6.67 -2.52
N ARG A 291 4.28 -5.51 -1.89
CA ARG A 291 3.60 -5.03 -0.68
C ARG A 291 3.55 -6.05 0.46
N GLY A 292 4.02 -5.65 1.64
CA GLY A 292 4.16 -6.52 2.81
C GLY A 292 2.87 -6.81 3.57
N LEU A 293 1.74 -6.15 3.24
CA LEU A 293 0.48 -6.32 3.95
C LEU A 293 -0.34 -7.48 3.38
N ALA A 294 -0.94 -8.27 4.25
CA ALA A 294 -1.62 -9.52 3.89
C ALA A 294 -2.90 -9.32 3.04
N TYR A 295 -3.51 -8.13 3.05
CA TYR A 295 -4.75 -7.87 2.32
C TYR A 295 -4.56 -7.55 0.81
N TYR A 296 -3.32 -7.37 0.34
CA TYR A 296 -3.05 -7.30 -1.10
C TYR A 296 -3.04 -8.71 -1.70
N SER A 297 -3.95 -9.00 -2.62
CA SER A 297 -4.11 -10.34 -3.23
C SER A 297 -3.61 -10.43 -4.66
N ASP A 298 -3.84 -9.39 -5.47
CA ASP A 298 -3.72 -9.44 -6.92
C ASP A 298 -2.88 -8.28 -7.47
N PHE A 299 -3.52 -7.39 -8.22
CA PHE A 299 -2.88 -6.24 -8.86
C PHE A 299 -2.34 -5.24 -7.83
N ILE A 300 -1.13 -4.76 -8.06
CA ILE A 300 -0.46 -3.76 -7.23
C ILE A 300 -0.02 -2.61 -8.12
N VAL A 301 -0.26 -1.38 -7.67
CA VAL A 301 0.22 -0.17 -8.32
C VAL A 301 1.00 0.69 -7.33
N GLU A 302 2.13 1.23 -7.78
CA GLU A 302 2.92 2.19 -7.04
C GLU A 302 3.45 3.27 -7.99
N THR A 303 3.25 4.52 -7.62
CA THR A 303 3.72 5.64 -8.44
C THR A 303 4.94 6.28 -7.80
N LEU A 304 5.99 6.43 -8.58
CA LEU A 304 7.22 7.08 -8.18
C LEU A 304 7.35 8.44 -8.88
N SER A 305 7.64 9.49 -8.10
CA SER A 305 8.05 10.77 -8.65
C SER A 305 9.52 10.71 -9.05
N LEU A 306 9.83 11.12 -10.28
CA LEU A 306 11.19 11.11 -10.81
C LEU A 306 11.96 12.41 -10.51
N ILE A 307 11.31 13.39 -9.87
CA ILE A 307 11.91 14.68 -9.50
C ILE A 307 12.36 14.76 -8.04
N HIS A 308 12.07 13.74 -7.24
CA HIS A 308 12.43 13.66 -5.81
C HIS A 308 13.45 12.55 -5.51
N ILE A 309 14.10 12.02 -6.54
CA ILE A 309 15.13 10.98 -6.46
C ILE A 309 16.51 11.63 -6.33
#